data_cc4cbc88f1bfb8787be50c371a49ae22
#
_entry.id   cc4cbc88f1bfb8787be50c371a49ae22
#
_cell.length_a   1.000
_cell.length_b   1.000
_cell.length_c   1.000
_cell.angle_alpha   90.00
_cell.angle_beta   90.00
_cell.angle_gamma   90.00
#
_symmetry.space_group_name_H-M   'P 1'
#
loop_
_entity.id
_entity.type
_entity.pdbx_description
1 polymer ?
#
loop_
_entity_poly.entity_id
_entity_poly.type
_entity_poly.pdbx_seq_one_letter_code
_entity_poly.pdbx_strand_id
1 'polypeptide(L)'
;ALLACSVAWGLDASAEELHDLATQLGSDVPFCLMGGVALGTGRGERLVPVLTPATHTWVVATAHEGLPTPSVFGRFDDLGDVHEVCVPTPLIAALATSDAEDIADLMGNDLQPAAVSLRPDLADVLAEGRRAGARTALVSGSGPTCVFLALDESAAHRIAAQLVQLPQVRTTRIATGPVAGAQLLPNVVGSARDTAGSAQ
;
A
#
# COMPACT_ATOMS: atom_id res chain seq x y z
N ALA A 1 -16.01 3.81 2.32
CA ALA A 1 -17.35 4.23 1.87
C ALA A 1 -18.37 3.09 2.04
N LEU A 2 -18.20 1.87 1.43
CA LEU A 2 -19.18 0.78 1.47
C LEU A 2 -19.66 0.45 2.88
N LEU A 3 -18.73 0.18 3.82
CA LEU A 3 -19.07 -0.10 5.23
C LEU A 3 -19.81 1.06 5.88
N ALA A 4 -19.42 2.30 5.61
CA ALA A 4 -20.08 3.47 6.17
C ALA A 4 -21.52 3.64 5.61
N CYS A 5 -21.73 3.37 4.32
CA CYS A 5 -23.05 3.39 3.70
C CYS A 5 -23.95 2.29 4.27
N SER A 6 -23.42 1.06 4.42
CA SER A 6 -24.16 -0.05 5.03
C SER A 6 -24.71 0.32 6.40
N VAL A 7 -23.85 0.90 7.26
CA VAL A 7 -24.25 1.33 8.60
C VAL A 7 -25.22 2.51 8.55
N ALA A 8 -24.93 3.53 7.75
CA ALA A 8 -25.74 4.74 7.67
C ALA A 8 -27.18 4.47 7.18
N TRP A 9 -27.35 3.44 6.35
CA TRP A 9 -28.65 3.05 5.81
C TRP A 9 -29.30 1.87 6.54
N GLY A 10 -28.64 1.32 7.58
CA GLY A 10 -29.16 0.20 8.37
C GLY A 10 -29.32 -1.08 7.55
N LEU A 11 -28.38 -1.35 6.61
CA LEU A 11 -28.50 -2.46 5.67
C LEU A 11 -28.00 -3.79 6.26
N ASP A 12 -27.32 -3.81 7.38
CA ASP A 12 -26.73 -5.00 8.02
C ASP A 12 -26.00 -5.93 7.02
N ALA A 13 -25.33 -5.30 6.02
CA ALA A 13 -24.66 -6.05 4.95
C ALA A 13 -23.54 -6.92 5.54
N SER A 14 -23.54 -8.21 5.17
CA SER A 14 -22.50 -9.16 5.54
C SER A 14 -21.15 -8.79 4.93
N ALA A 15 -20.07 -9.34 5.47
CA ALA A 15 -18.72 -9.17 4.90
C ALA A 15 -18.63 -9.69 3.45
N GLU A 16 -19.36 -10.77 3.12
CA GLU A 16 -19.41 -11.35 1.79
C GLU A 16 -20.13 -10.42 0.80
N GLU A 17 -21.28 -9.87 1.18
CA GLU A 17 -22.02 -8.90 0.35
C GLU A 17 -21.21 -7.62 0.10
N LEU A 18 -20.50 -7.12 1.13
CA LEU A 18 -19.61 -5.97 0.98
C LEU A 18 -18.42 -6.28 0.07
N HIS A 19 -17.87 -7.49 0.13
CA HIS A 19 -16.80 -7.96 -0.74
C HIS A 19 -17.25 -8.05 -2.20
N ASP A 20 -18.43 -8.63 -2.46
CA ASP A 20 -19.01 -8.74 -3.80
C ASP A 20 -19.28 -7.36 -4.42
N LEU A 21 -19.80 -6.43 -3.65
CA LEU A 21 -19.96 -5.03 -4.09
C LEU A 21 -18.60 -4.36 -4.36
N ALA A 22 -17.62 -4.60 -3.49
CA ALA A 22 -16.27 -4.06 -3.65
C ALA A 22 -15.62 -4.53 -4.96
N THR A 23 -15.77 -5.82 -5.28
CA THR A 23 -15.24 -6.43 -6.51
C THR A 23 -15.81 -5.79 -7.78
N GLN A 24 -17.09 -5.36 -7.75
CA GLN A 24 -17.73 -4.66 -8.86
C GLN A 24 -17.23 -3.22 -9.04
N LEU A 25 -16.72 -2.60 -7.98
CA LEU A 25 -16.20 -1.22 -8.00
C LEU A 25 -14.77 -1.14 -8.51
N GLY A 26 -13.96 -2.18 -8.31
CA GLY A 26 -12.58 -2.22 -8.77
C GLY A 26 -11.74 -3.28 -8.06
N SER A 27 -10.66 -3.70 -8.70
CA SER A 27 -9.80 -4.80 -8.23
C SER A 27 -9.17 -4.55 -6.85
N ASP A 28 -8.84 -3.29 -6.53
CA ASP A 28 -8.17 -2.95 -5.28
C ASP A 28 -9.16 -2.69 -4.11
N VAL A 29 -10.46 -2.53 -4.41
CA VAL A 29 -11.47 -2.17 -3.41
C VAL A 29 -11.70 -3.28 -2.38
N PRO A 30 -11.73 -4.58 -2.73
CA PRO A 30 -11.82 -5.67 -1.77
C PRO A 30 -10.68 -5.65 -0.75
N PHE A 31 -9.45 -5.33 -1.18
CA PHE A 31 -8.31 -5.25 -0.28
C PHE A 31 -8.47 -4.11 0.76
N CYS A 32 -9.07 -2.99 0.38
CA CYS A 32 -9.37 -1.90 1.33
C CYS A 32 -10.37 -2.30 2.43
N LEU A 33 -11.23 -3.29 2.17
CA LEU A 33 -12.11 -3.86 3.20
C LEU A 33 -11.36 -4.84 4.11
N MET A 34 -10.52 -5.70 3.52
CA MET A 34 -9.77 -6.73 4.24
C MET A 34 -8.62 -6.15 5.05
N GLY A 35 -7.77 -5.33 4.44
CA GLY A 35 -6.52 -4.85 5.02
C GLY A 35 -5.46 -5.95 5.20
N GLY A 36 -4.47 -5.69 6.03
CA GLY A 36 -3.39 -6.63 6.30
C GLY A 36 -2.43 -6.80 5.13
N VAL A 37 -1.99 -8.05 4.91
CA VAL A 37 -1.28 -8.52 3.71
C VAL A 37 -2.11 -9.63 3.10
N ALA A 38 -2.24 -9.65 1.79
CA ALA A 38 -3.02 -10.66 1.09
C ALA A 38 -2.33 -11.10 -0.21
N LEU A 39 -2.50 -12.39 -0.54
CA LEU A 39 -2.23 -12.90 -1.87
C LEU A 39 -3.48 -12.66 -2.74
N GLY A 40 -3.35 -11.82 -3.76
CA GLY A 40 -4.38 -11.57 -4.75
C GLY A 40 -4.19 -12.45 -5.97
N THR A 41 -5.28 -13.04 -6.47
CA THR A 41 -5.32 -13.79 -7.73
C THR A 41 -6.43 -13.26 -8.63
N GLY A 42 -6.50 -13.76 -9.87
CA GLY A 42 -7.40 -13.19 -10.87
C GLY A 42 -6.87 -11.85 -11.36
N ARG A 43 -7.67 -10.79 -11.25
CA ARG A 43 -7.27 -9.39 -11.48
C ARG A 43 -6.85 -8.68 -10.18
N GLY A 44 -6.69 -9.43 -9.06
CA GLY A 44 -6.42 -8.93 -7.71
C GLY A 44 -7.65 -8.94 -6.78
N GLU A 45 -8.82 -9.33 -7.27
CA GLU A 45 -10.06 -9.36 -6.48
C GLU A 45 -10.21 -10.59 -5.58
N ARG A 46 -9.53 -11.69 -5.91
CA ARG A 46 -9.57 -12.92 -5.11
C ARG A 46 -8.45 -12.91 -4.09
N LEU A 47 -8.79 -12.54 -2.88
CA LEU A 47 -7.83 -12.28 -1.81
C LEU A 47 -7.77 -13.43 -0.82
N VAL A 48 -6.54 -13.87 -0.49
CA VAL A 48 -6.25 -14.81 0.58
C VAL A 48 -5.35 -14.10 1.59
N PRO A 49 -5.76 -13.98 2.87
CA PRO A 49 -4.94 -13.33 3.89
C PRO A 49 -3.60 -14.05 4.06
N VAL A 50 -2.52 -13.28 4.19
CA VAL A 50 -1.18 -13.78 4.51
C VAL A 50 -0.83 -13.39 5.93
N LEU A 51 -0.39 -14.37 6.72
CA LEU A 51 0.05 -14.14 8.09
C LEU A 51 1.31 -13.27 8.10
N THR A 52 1.21 -12.13 8.77
CA THR A 52 2.31 -11.17 8.91
C THR A 52 2.28 -10.61 10.33
N PRO A 53 2.99 -11.22 11.29
CA PRO A 53 2.93 -10.83 12.70
C PRO A 53 3.65 -9.52 12.98
N ALA A 54 4.64 -9.14 12.16
CA ALA A 54 5.40 -7.92 12.35
C ALA A 54 4.78 -6.71 11.63
N THR A 55 5.07 -5.55 12.19
CA THR A 55 4.80 -4.25 11.55
C THR A 55 6.10 -3.70 10.97
N HIS A 56 6.04 -3.27 9.73
CA HIS A 56 7.17 -2.70 9.00
C HIS A 56 6.97 -1.20 8.80
N THR A 57 8.09 -0.46 8.78
CA THR A 57 8.08 0.98 8.54
C THR A 57 8.44 1.28 7.09
N TRP A 58 7.62 2.11 6.46
CA TRP A 58 7.71 2.45 5.06
C TRP A 58 7.84 3.95 4.86
N VAL A 59 8.59 4.34 3.83
CA VAL A 59 8.52 5.70 3.29
C VAL A 59 7.81 5.62 1.94
N VAL A 60 6.81 6.47 1.77
CA VAL A 60 6.03 6.61 0.53
C VAL A 60 6.41 7.93 -0.10
N ALA A 61 6.98 7.93 -1.29
CA ALA A 61 7.31 9.12 -2.05
C ALA A 61 6.34 9.26 -3.23
N THR A 62 5.64 10.38 -3.30
CA THR A 62 4.72 10.68 -4.40
C THR A 62 5.34 11.65 -5.39
N ALA A 63 5.05 11.49 -6.68
CA ALA A 63 5.48 12.39 -7.74
C ALA A 63 4.52 13.57 -7.92
N HIS A 64 4.97 14.62 -8.66
CA HIS A 64 4.13 15.76 -9.02
C HIS A 64 3.06 15.39 -10.05
N GLU A 65 3.44 14.57 -11.03
CA GLU A 65 2.58 14.15 -12.12
C GLU A 65 2.25 12.67 -12.02
N GLY A 66 1.04 12.29 -12.44
CA GLY A 66 0.60 10.91 -12.51
C GLY A 66 1.30 10.15 -13.64
N LEU A 67 1.15 8.83 -13.60
CA LEU A 67 1.51 7.91 -14.68
C LEU A 67 0.27 7.06 -15.00
N PRO A 68 -0.31 7.19 -16.22
CA PRO A 68 -1.54 6.48 -16.54
C PRO A 68 -1.33 4.96 -16.50
N THR A 69 -2.09 4.27 -15.66
CA THR A 69 -2.01 2.82 -15.49
C THR A 69 -2.11 2.04 -16.81
N PRO A 70 -3.05 2.38 -17.75
CA PRO A 70 -3.11 1.67 -19.03
C PRO A 70 -1.83 1.80 -19.87
N SER A 71 -1.14 2.95 -19.79
CA SER A 71 0.13 3.15 -20.50
C SER A 71 1.23 2.26 -19.95
N VAL A 72 1.26 2.03 -18.63
CA VAL A 72 2.25 1.16 -17.99
C VAL A 72 2.02 -0.29 -18.36
N PHE A 73 0.77 -0.76 -18.35
CA PHE A 73 0.42 -2.12 -18.80
C PHE A 73 0.73 -2.31 -20.29
N GLY A 74 0.36 -1.36 -21.17
CA GLY A 74 0.73 -1.43 -22.58
C GLY A 74 2.25 -1.47 -22.78
N ARG A 75 3.00 -0.70 -22.01
CA ARG A 75 4.48 -0.74 -22.06
C ARG A 75 5.04 -2.05 -21.53
N PHE A 76 4.45 -2.63 -20.50
CA PHE A 76 4.82 -3.95 -19.98
C PHE A 76 4.63 -5.03 -21.04
N ASP A 77 3.49 -5.02 -21.73
CA ASP A 77 3.22 -5.94 -22.84
C ASP A 77 4.26 -5.78 -24.00
N ASP A 78 4.62 -4.53 -24.34
CA ASP A 78 5.61 -4.22 -25.37
C ASP A 78 7.03 -4.70 -25.01
N LEU A 79 7.38 -4.72 -23.73
CA LEU A 79 8.69 -5.20 -23.27
C LEU A 79 8.83 -6.72 -23.44
N GLY A 80 7.72 -7.45 -23.52
CA GLY A 80 7.70 -8.88 -23.78
C GLY A 80 8.31 -9.73 -22.67
N ASP A 81 8.47 -9.17 -21.49
CA ASP A 81 9.08 -9.81 -20.32
C ASP A 81 8.01 -10.66 -19.60
N VAL A 82 7.55 -11.72 -20.30
CA VAL A 82 6.53 -12.61 -19.78
C VAL A 82 7.16 -13.61 -18.81
N HIS A 83 7.05 -13.33 -17.53
CA HIS A 83 7.38 -14.30 -16.50
C HIS A 83 6.18 -15.21 -16.22
N GLU A 84 6.48 -16.49 -15.92
CA GLU A 84 5.43 -17.40 -15.45
C GLU A 84 4.87 -16.87 -14.12
N VAL A 85 3.55 -16.67 -14.08
CA VAL A 85 2.89 -16.23 -12.85
C VAL A 85 2.96 -17.35 -11.82
N CYS A 86 3.71 -17.14 -10.78
CA CYS A 86 3.85 -18.10 -9.68
C CYS A 86 3.44 -17.49 -8.34
N VAL A 87 3.00 -18.35 -7.42
CA VAL A 87 2.76 -17.94 -6.04
C VAL A 87 4.10 -17.60 -5.39
N PRO A 88 4.28 -16.41 -4.79
CA PRO A 88 5.55 -15.99 -4.19
C PRO A 88 5.77 -16.67 -2.82
N THR A 89 5.87 -18.01 -2.84
CA THR A 89 6.01 -18.83 -1.63
C THR A 89 7.17 -18.40 -0.72
N PRO A 90 8.37 -18.05 -1.24
CA PRO A 90 9.45 -17.58 -0.38
C PRO A 90 9.09 -16.27 0.35
N LEU A 91 8.46 -15.32 -0.32
CA LEU A 91 8.02 -14.06 0.29
C LEU A 91 6.94 -14.30 1.35
N ILE A 92 5.98 -15.19 1.08
CA ILE A 92 4.94 -15.56 2.05
C ILE A 92 5.56 -16.18 3.31
N ALA A 93 6.55 -17.04 3.15
CA ALA A 93 7.28 -17.64 4.27
C ALA A 93 8.06 -16.59 5.08
N ALA A 94 8.77 -15.69 4.41
CA ALA A 94 9.49 -14.59 5.06
C ALA A 94 8.56 -13.65 5.84
N LEU A 95 7.40 -13.29 5.28
CA LEU A 95 6.39 -12.50 5.97
C LEU A 95 5.87 -13.14 7.25
N ALA A 96 5.78 -14.48 7.30
CA ALA A 96 5.34 -15.23 8.48
C ALA A 96 6.40 -15.27 9.60
N THR A 97 7.69 -15.20 9.25
CA THR A 97 8.81 -15.19 10.21
C THR A 97 9.19 -13.78 10.67
N SER A 98 8.77 -12.76 9.94
CA SER A 98 9.05 -11.34 10.24
C SER A 98 10.51 -10.92 10.06
N ASP A 99 11.30 -11.63 9.28
CA ASP A 99 12.64 -11.20 8.91
C ASP A 99 12.57 -10.09 7.83
N ALA A 100 12.92 -8.84 8.22
CA ALA A 100 12.84 -7.70 7.34
C ALA A 100 13.88 -7.73 6.21
N GLU A 101 15.00 -8.40 6.39
CA GLU A 101 16.04 -8.54 5.37
C GLU A 101 15.58 -9.52 4.29
N ASP A 102 15.09 -10.69 4.70
CA ASP A 102 14.55 -11.71 3.78
C ASP A 102 13.35 -11.17 2.99
N ILE A 103 12.48 -10.38 3.64
CA ILE A 103 11.35 -9.72 2.97
C ILE A 103 11.86 -8.75 1.90
N ALA A 104 12.86 -7.93 2.21
CA ALA A 104 13.39 -6.91 1.30
C ALA A 104 13.94 -7.51 0.01
N ASP A 105 14.66 -8.62 0.11
CA ASP A 105 15.30 -9.29 -1.03
C ASP A 105 14.31 -10.04 -1.93
N LEU A 106 13.16 -10.43 -1.38
CA LEU A 106 12.12 -11.17 -2.09
C LEU A 106 11.03 -10.28 -2.70
N MET A 107 11.04 -8.98 -2.39
CA MET A 107 10.06 -8.03 -2.91
C MET A 107 10.40 -7.61 -4.34
N GLY A 108 9.38 -7.56 -5.18
CA GLY A 108 9.49 -7.10 -6.55
C GLY A 108 8.20 -6.46 -7.06
N ASN A 109 8.30 -5.83 -8.22
CA ASN A 109 7.16 -5.33 -8.98
C ASN A 109 7.44 -5.47 -10.47
N ASP A 110 6.74 -6.36 -11.13
CA ASP A 110 6.91 -6.66 -12.57
C ASP A 110 6.61 -5.46 -13.46
N LEU A 111 5.77 -4.54 -13.01
CA LEU A 111 5.48 -3.29 -13.74
C LEU A 111 6.60 -2.23 -13.61
N GLN A 112 7.55 -2.41 -12.68
CA GLN A 112 8.58 -1.40 -12.43
C GLN A 112 9.47 -1.11 -13.66
N PRO A 113 9.96 -2.09 -14.45
CA PRO A 113 10.71 -1.81 -15.67
C PRO A 113 9.90 -0.97 -16.67
N ALA A 114 8.62 -1.27 -16.85
CA ALA A 114 7.73 -0.51 -17.70
C ALA A 114 7.52 0.93 -17.20
N ALA A 115 7.25 1.10 -15.90
CA ALA A 115 7.09 2.41 -15.28
C ALA A 115 8.35 3.27 -15.42
N VAL A 116 9.54 2.71 -15.15
CA VAL A 116 10.83 3.39 -15.30
C VAL A 116 11.13 3.71 -16.77
N SER A 117 10.77 2.84 -17.71
CA SER A 117 10.93 3.11 -19.14
C SER A 117 10.11 4.32 -19.61
N LEU A 118 8.91 4.52 -19.07
CA LEU A 118 8.04 5.66 -19.35
C LEU A 118 8.41 6.91 -18.54
N ARG A 119 8.97 6.73 -17.35
CA ARG A 119 9.39 7.76 -16.42
C ARG A 119 10.79 7.46 -15.88
N PRO A 120 11.85 7.77 -16.68
CA PRO A 120 13.24 7.45 -16.29
C PRO A 120 13.69 8.10 -14.97
N ASP A 121 13.10 9.23 -14.60
CA ASP A 121 13.34 9.92 -13.34
C ASP A 121 13.00 9.07 -12.09
N LEU A 122 12.13 8.06 -12.22
CA LEU A 122 11.84 7.11 -11.14
C LEU A 122 13.07 6.28 -10.75
N ALA A 123 13.97 6.01 -11.71
CA ALA A 123 15.22 5.29 -11.42
C ALA A 123 16.09 6.08 -10.42
N ASP A 124 16.17 7.40 -10.58
CA ASP A 124 16.92 8.27 -9.66
C ASP A 124 16.31 8.29 -8.27
N VAL A 125 14.97 8.33 -8.17
CA VAL A 125 14.23 8.29 -6.91
C VAL A 125 14.49 6.96 -6.18
N LEU A 126 14.39 5.83 -6.89
CA LEU A 126 14.66 4.51 -6.32
C LEU A 126 16.12 4.37 -5.87
N ALA A 127 17.09 4.86 -6.68
CA ALA A 127 18.49 4.82 -6.35
C ALA A 127 18.82 5.68 -5.11
N GLU A 128 18.22 6.88 -5.00
CA GLU A 128 18.41 7.75 -3.85
C GLU A 128 17.87 7.12 -2.56
N GLY A 129 16.68 6.52 -2.62
CA GLY A 129 16.14 5.85 -1.43
C GLY A 129 17.03 4.70 -0.93
N ARG A 130 17.62 3.92 -1.85
CA ARG A 130 18.62 2.88 -1.50
C ARG A 130 19.88 3.50 -0.90
N ARG A 131 20.40 4.58 -1.48
CA ARG A 131 21.57 5.32 -0.93
C ARG A 131 21.31 5.89 0.45
N ALA A 132 20.07 6.33 0.70
CA ALA A 132 19.63 6.83 2.00
C ALA A 132 19.44 5.73 3.06
N GLY A 133 19.57 4.46 2.68
CA GLY A 133 19.52 3.30 3.59
C GLY A 133 18.23 2.52 3.59
N ALA A 134 17.39 2.65 2.56
CA ALA A 134 16.22 1.77 2.40
C ALA A 134 16.68 0.33 2.11
N ARG A 135 16.04 -0.64 2.77
CA ARG A 135 16.26 -2.08 2.57
C ARG A 135 15.78 -2.55 1.20
N THR A 136 14.64 -2.04 0.77
CA THR A 136 14.17 -2.17 -0.61
C THR A 136 13.55 -0.87 -1.08
N ALA A 137 13.51 -0.67 -2.40
CA ALA A 137 12.94 0.49 -3.06
C ALA A 137 12.20 0.02 -4.31
N LEU A 138 10.90 0.24 -4.35
CA LEU A 138 10.02 -0.24 -5.40
C LEU A 138 9.08 0.86 -5.89
N VAL A 139 8.71 0.78 -7.16
CA VAL A 139 7.52 1.46 -7.67
C VAL A 139 6.30 0.75 -7.09
N SER A 140 5.31 1.48 -6.61
CA SER A 140 4.05 0.94 -6.08
C SER A 140 3.04 0.75 -7.21
N GLY A 141 2.70 -0.50 -7.52
CA GLY A 141 1.80 -0.83 -8.63
C GLY A 141 2.32 -0.28 -9.96
N SER A 142 1.48 0.39 -10.73
CA SER A 142 1.88 1.06 -11.97
C SER A 142 2.67 2.36 -11.75
N GLY A 143 2.84 2.81 -10.51
CA GLY A 143 3.52 4.05 -10.17
C GLY A 143 2.64 5.31 -10.40
N PRO A 144 3.26 6.50 -10.41
CA PRO A 144 4.68 6.81 -10.17
C PRO A 144 5.09 6.86 -8.69
N THR A 145 4.21 6.49 -7.77
CA THR A 145 4.54 6.43 -6.34
C THR A 145 5.62 5.39 -6.11
N CYS A 146 6.65 5.75 -5.34
CA CYS A 146 7.68 4.84 -4.89
C CYS A 146 7.55 4.54 -3.40
N VAL A 147 7.85 3.30 -3.01
CA VAL A 147 7.82 2.84 -1.61
C VAL A 147 9.18 2.30 -1.22
N PHE A 148 9.55 2.53 0.02
CA PHE A 148 10.87 2.20 0.56
C PHE A 148 10.71 1.54 1.92
N LEU A 149 11.21 0.34 2.08
CA LEU A 149 11.25 -0.35 3.36
C LEU A 149 12.39 0.20 4.21
N ALA A 150 12.07 0.73 5.36
CA ALA A 150 13.04 1.21 6.34
C ALA A 150 13.28 0.16 7.44
N LEU A 151 14.49 0.13 7.99
CA LEU A 151 14.82 -0.75 9.11
C LEU A 151 14.04 -0.38 10.37
N ASP A 152 13.92 0.91 10.61
CA ASP A 152 13.26 1.52 11.77
C ASP A 152 12.75 2.93 11.43
N GLU A 153 12.08 3.56 12.38
CA GLU A 153 11.53 4.90 12.22
C GLU A 153 12.62 5.97 11.97
N SER A 154 13.79 5.83 12.62
CA SER A 154 14.92 6.74 12.43
C SER A 154 15.47 6.65 10.99
N ALA A 155 15.58 5.44 10.45
CA ALA A 155 15.95 5.22 9.05
C ALA A 155 14.90 5.81 8.11
N ALA A 156 13.61 5.63 8.41
CA ALA A 156 12.53 6.19 7.62
C ALA A 156 12.59 7.72 7.55
N HIS A 157 12.86 8.39 8.66
CA HIS A 157 13.02 9.84 8.68
C HIS A 157 14.22 10.30 7.83
N ARG A 158 15.36 9.59 7.88
CA ARG A 158 16.52 9.92 7.02
C ARG A 158 16.20 9.73 5.54
N ILE A 159 15.57 8.61 5.19
CA ILE A 159 15.17 8.33 3.80
C ILE A 159 14.19 9.41 3.30
N ALA A 160 13.16 9.72 4.08
CA ALA A 160 12.17 10.73 3.74
C ALA A 160 12.80 12.12 3.53
N ALA A 161 13.74 12.51 4.40
CA ALA A 161 14.44 13.80 4.32
C ALA A 161 15.34 13.91 3.07
N GLN A 162 15.95 12.83 2.62
CA GLN A 162 16.74 12.81 1.38
C GLN A 162 15.83 12.85 0.14
N LEU A 163 14.80 12.01 0.12
CA LEU A 163 13.89 11.89 -1.02
C LEU A 163 13.14 13.20 -1.31
N VAL A 164 12.70 13.93 -0.29
CA VAL A 164 11.95 15.18 -0.48
C VAL A 164 12.78 16.30 -1.11
N GLN A 165 14.11 16.18 -1.14
CA GLN A 165 15.02 17.12 -1.81
C GLN A 165 15.07 16.91 -3.33
N LEU A 166 14.60 15.78 -3.82
CA LEU A 166 14.58 15.49 -5.25
C LEU A 166 13.46 16.29 -5.94
N PRO A 167 13.75 16.96 -7.08
CA PRO A 167 12.76 17.76 -7.78
C PRO A 167 11.58 16.95 -8.33
N GLN A 168 11.75 15.63 -8.50
CA GLN A 168 10.72 14.70 -8.96
C GLN A 168 9.72 14.35 -7.86
N VAL A 169 10.12 14.49 -6.59
CA VAL A 169 9.33 14.09 -5.43
C VAL A 169 8.49 15.25 -4.94
N ARG A 170 7.19 15.09 -4.98
CA ARG A 170 6.23 16.08 -4.46
C ARG A 170 6.19 16.10 -2.95
N THR A 171 6.12 14.92 -2.32
CA THR A 171 6.05 14.76 -0.87
C THR A 171 6.45 13.36 -0.46
N THR A 172 6.89 13.22 0.78
CA THR A 172 7.13 11.95 1.43
C THR A 172 6.20 11.75 2.62
N ARG A 173 5.84 10.51 2.90
CA ARG A 173 5.06 10.09 4.07
C ARG A 173 5.72 8.89 4.70
N ILE A 174 5.80 8.86 6.02
CA ILE A 174 6.18 7.67 6.77
C ILE A 174 4.89 6.97 7.17
N ALA A 175 4.83 5.68 6.96
CA ALA A 175 3.68 4.84 7.27
C ALA A 175 4.15 3.52 7.88
N THR A 176 3.29 2.90 8.66
CA THR A 176 3.51 1.56 9.20
C THR A 176 2.47 0.60 8.64
N GLY A 177 2.84 -0.62 8.42
CA GLY A 177 1.97 -1.69 7.92
C GLY A 177 2.50 -3.06 8.30
N PRO A 178 1.63 -4.07 8.28
CA PRO A 178 0.24 -4.04 7.84
C PRO A 178 -0.70 -3.32 8.81
N VAL A 179 -1.84 -2.86 8.29
CA VAL A 179 -2.92 -2.25 9.07
C VAL A 179 -4.25 -2.94 8.76
N ALA A 180 -5.18 -2.89 9.71
CA ALA A 180 -6.51 -3.43 9.48
C ALA A 180 -7.23 -2.72 8.32
N GLY A 181 -8.13 -3.43 7.65
CA GLY A 181 -9.00 -2.87 6.63
C GLY A 181 -10.04 -1.89 7.19
N ALA A 182 -11.09 -1.66 6.43
CA ALA A 182 -12.15 -0.76 6.84
C ALA A 182 -12.83 -1.24 8.13
N GLN A 183 -12.85 -0.37 9.13
CA GLN A 183 -13.45 -0.64 10.43
C GLN A 183 -14.38 0.50 10.85
N LEU A 184 -15.39 0.16 11.64
CA LEU A 184 -16.18 1.15 12.36
C LEU A 184 -15.38 1.57 13.60
N LEU A 185 -15.14 2.85 13.73
CA LEU A 185 -14.57 3.36 14.97
C LEU A 185 -15.64 3.27 16.08
N PRO A 186 -15.26 2.84 17.30
CA PRO A 186 -16.19 2.92 18.43
C PRO A 186 -16.64 4.37 18.56
N ASN A 187 -17.97 4.58 18.73
CA ASN A 187 -18.51 5.92 18.96
C ASN A 187 -17.78 6.55 20.13
N VAL A 188 -16.93 7.54 19.85
CA VAL A 188 -16.48 8.50 20.85
C VAL A 188 -17.69 9.39 21.12
N VAL A 189 -18.66 8.88 21.90
CA VAL A 189 -19.75 9.69 22.45
C VAL A 189 -19.07 10.65 23.41
N GLY A 190 -18.81 11.86 22.92
CA GLY A 190 -18.23 12.92 23.69
C GLY A 190 -19.03 13.16 24.94
N SER A 191 -18.37 13.17 26.06
CA SER A 191 -18.82 13.74 27.34
C SER A 191 -19.00 15.27 27.21
N ALA A 192 -20.01 15.67 26.44
CA ALA A 192 -20.37 17.07 26.27
C ALA A 192 -21.87 17.26 26.52
N ARG A 193 -22.39 16.68 27.62
CA ARG A 193 -23.70 17.06 28.17
C ARG A 193 -23.68 16.81 29.68
N ASP A 194 -23.04 17.69 30.46
CA ASP A 194 -23.34 17.89 31.86
C ASP A 194 -22.68 19.19 32.38
N THR A 195 -22.98 20.32 31.74
CA THR A 195 -22.76 21.64 32.34
C THR A 195 -23.89 22.59 31.95
N ALA A 196 -25.12 22.17 32.19
CA ALA A 196 -26.24 23.11 32.17
C ALA A 196 -27.30 22.61 33.15
N GLY A 197 -27.18 23.03 34.41
CA GLY A 197 -28.28 22.75 35.37
C GLY A 197 -27.87 22.85 36.82
N SER A 198 -27.49 24.03 37.31
CA SER A 198 -27.82 24.47 38.68
C SER A 198 -27.40 25.94 38.87
N ALA A 199 -28.32 26.82 38.51
CA ALA A 199 -28.33 28.16 39.05
C ALA A 199 -29.75 28.39 39.55
N GLN A 200 -29.95 28.24 40.85
CA GLN A 200 -30.96 28.92 41.64
C GLN A 200 -30.26 29.64 42.76
#